data_e1e05cdf5f4f105205324917a315a7c6
#
_entry.id   e1e05cdf5f4f105205324917a315a7c6
#
_cell.length_a   1.000
_cell.length_b   1.000
_cell.length_c   1.000
_cell.angle_alpha   90.00
_cell.angle_beta   90.00
_cell.angle_gamma   90.00
#
_symmetry.space_group_name_H-M   'P 1'
#
loop_
_entity.id
_entity.type
_entity.pdbx_description
1 polymer ?
#
loop_
_entity_poly.entity_id
_entity_poly.type
_entity_poly.pdbx_seq_one_letter_code
_entity_poly.pdbx_strand_id
1 'polypeptide(L)'
;MNSRFDWTRFVYKVSRRAGKIGIDKGRAYRAALRWIIPGTGEALALLKQRKLFLITSTGRTGTAWLAHFLNRRVDGLCVMHEPVPRENPFHKKAVMNPAEAEKYLLDFRFGEMALRCVANRASMYGEVNSHLRRHIAAFKKHLPAMKIIHVIRDGRDGVRSVMSRRAYTPEDKDYYDFVPPRKDIDPHRWSRFTRFEKLCWLWTYENSYMREHADATIRFEDMISNYAAFESMLLTITDMKFNVEQEWMEFVRKPKNITRTFLFPKWPEWSRSDKDTFIALCGEEMNRYGYEIVP
;
A
#
# COMPACT_ATOMS: atom_id res chain seq x y z
N MET A 1 -4.33 -35.09 11.52
CA MET A 1 -4.08 -33.85 10.75
C MET A 1 -5.42 -33.32 10.22
N ASN A 2 -6.12 -32.46 10.98
CA ASN A 2 -7.33 -31.83 10.50
C ASN A 2 -6.91 -30.55 9.73
N SER A 3 -6.94 -30.61 8.41
CA SER A 3 -6.78 -29.40 7.58
C SER A 3 -8.01 -28.51 7.84
N ARG A 4 -7.87 -27.53 8.73
CA ARG A 4 -8.92 -26.51 8.87
C ARG A 4 -9.07 -25.81 7.52
N PHE A 5 -10.29 -25.77 7.05
CA PHE A 5 -10.66 -25.17 5.78
C PHE A 5 -10.30 -23.66 5.79
N ASP A 6 -9.43 -23.24 4.89
CA ASP A 6 -9.07 -21.83 4.73
C ASP A 6 -10.19 -21.07 4.01
N TRP A 7 -11.11 -20.53 4.81
CA TRP A 7 -12.25 -19.77 4.33
C TRP A 7 -11.87 -18.56 3.50
N THR A 8 -10.79 -17.87 3.86
CA THR A 8 -10.35 -16.67 3.09
C THR A 8 -9.88 -17.04 1.70
N ARG A 9 -9.13 -18.15 1.59
CA ARG A 9 -8.68 -18.68 0.30
C ARG A 9 -9.84 -19.23 -0.54
N PHE A 10 -10.79 -19.88 0.11
CA PHE A 10 -12.00 -20.36 -0.56
C PHE A 10 -12.83 -19.19 -1.11
N VAL A 11 -13.15 -18.20 -0.27
CA VAL A 11 -13.91 -17.02 -0.66
C VAL A 11 -13.18 -16.21 -1.76
N TYR A 12 -11.86 -16.12 -1.68
CA TYR A 12 -11.07 -15.50 -2.77
C TYR A 12 -11.24 -16.25 -4.10
N LYS A 13 -11.21 -17.59 -4.09
CA LYS A 13 -11.47 -18.38 -5.29
C LYS A 13 -12.88 -18.20 -5.84
N VAL A 14 -13.87 -18.14 -4.96
CA VAL A 14 -15.28 -17.86 -5.33
C VAL A 14 -15.40 -16.48 -5.97
N SER A 15 -14.81 -15.44 -5.38
CA SER A 15 -14.85 -14.09 -5.92
C SER A 15 -14.17 -13.98 -7.30
N ARG A 16 -13.08 -14.74 -7.52
CA ARG A 16 -12.45 -14.83 -8.85
C ARG A 16 -13.37 -15.46 -9.90
N ARG A 17 -14.13 -16.50 -9.52
CA ARG A 17 -15.12 -17.12 -10.42
C ARG A 17 -16.26 -16.16 -10.72
N ALA A 18 -16.79 -15.48 -9.71
CA ALA A 18 -17.80 -14.44 -9.87
C ALA A 18 -17.38 -13.35 -10.88
N GLY A 19 -16.12 -12.93 -10.83
CA GLY A 19 -15.59 -11.97 -11.80
C GLY A 19 -15.52 -12.48 -13.26
N LYS A 20 -15.50 -13.79 -13.50
CA LYS A 20 -15.57 -14.36 -14.85
C LYS A 20 -16.96 -14.24 -15.47
N ILE A 21 -18.00 -14.14 -14.66
CA ILE A 21 -19.41 -13.98 -15.06
C ILE A 21 -19.93 -12.55 -14.86
N GLY A 22 -19.01 -11.54 -14.83
CA GLY A 22 -19.37 -10.14 -14.80
C GLY A 22 -19.68 -9.55 -13.42
N ILE A 23 -19.66 -10.34 -12.35
CA ILE A 23 -19.90 -9.84 -10.98
C ILE A 23 -18.62 -9.18 -10.44
N ASP A 24 -18.77 -8.00 -9.79
CA ASP A 24 -17.64 -7.32 -9.14
C ASP A 24 -16.98 -8.18 -8.07
N LYS A 25 -15.70 -8.49 -8.28
CA LYS A 25 -14.94 -9.41 -7.42
C LYS A 25 -14.85 -8.93 -5.96
N GLY A 26 -14.69 -7.63 -5.77
CA GLY A 26 -14.58 -7.06 -4.43
C GLY A 26 -15.92 -7.12 -3.69
N ARG A 27 -17.03 -6.83 -4.40
CA ARG A 27 -18.38 -6.95 -3.84
C ARG A 27 -18.70 -8.40 -3.46
N ALA A 28 -18.43 -9.36 -4.37
CA ALA A 28 -18.63 -10.78 -4.11
C ALA A 28 -17.78 -11.28 -2.94
N TYR A 29 -16.53 -10.85 -2.84
CA TYR A 29 -15.63 -11.20 -1.74
C TYR A 29 -16.19 -10.72 -0.40
N ARG A 30 -16.52 -9.44 -0.27
CA ARG A 30 -17.05 -8.86 0.96
C ARG A 30 -18.41 -9.47 1.36
N ALA A 31 -19.29 -9.69 0.39
CA ALA A 31 -20.59 -10.30 0.65
C ALA A 31 -20.44 -11.73 1.21
N ALA A 32 -19.54 -12.52 0.63
CA ALA A 32 -19.31 -13.90 1.11
C ALA A 32 -18.65 -13.93 2.50
N LEU A 33 -17.74 -13.00 2.80
CA LEU A 33 -17.09 -12.94 4.12
C LEU A 33 -17.99 -12.40 5.22
N ARG A 34 -18.97 -11.55 4.92
CA ARG A 34 -19.82 -10.88 5.91
C ARG A 34 -20.48 -11.84 6.92
N TRP A 35 -20.73 -13.07 6.50
CA TRP A 35 -21.37 -14.09 7.34
C TRP A 35 -20.41 -14.89 8.23
N ILE A 36 -19.10 -14.75 8.01
CA ILE A 36 -18.09 -15.56 8.72
C ILE A 36 -17.02 -14.71 9.44
N ILE A 37 -16.99 -13.40 9.19
CA ILE A 37 -16.09 -12.51 9.94
C ILE A 37 -16.64 -12.30 11.35
N PRO A 38 -15.78 -12.27 12.38
CA PRO A 38 -16.20 -11.93 13.73
C PRO A 38 -16.74 -10.49 13.81
N GLY A 39 -17.59 -10.25 14.78
CA GLY A 39 -18.07 -8.90 15.09
C GLY A 39 -16.91 -7.97 15.44
N THR A 40 -17.09 -6.66 15.28
CA THR A 40 -16.02 -5.67 15.42
C THR A 40 -15.31 -5.73 16.78
N GLY A 41 -16.08 -5.89 17.89
CA GLY A 41 -15.50 -6.00 19.24
C GLY A 41 -14.63 -7.26 19.39
N GLU A 42 -15.12 -8.40 18.93
CA GLU A 42 -14.38 -9.67 18.96
C GLU A 42 -13.13 -9.60 18.05
N ALA A 43 -13.26 -9.02 16.86
CA ALA A 43 -12.16 -8.83 15.94
C ALA A 43 -11.03 -7.99 16.57
N LEU A 44 -11.38 -6.86 17.18
CA LEU A 44 -10.42 -5.99 17.85
C LEU A 44 -9.77 -6.67 19.05
N ALA A 45 -10.52 -7.44 19.86
CA ALA A 45 -9.97 -8.20 20.98
C ALA A 45 -8.93 -9.24 20.49
N LEU A 46 -9.24 -9.96 19.41
CA LEU A 46 -8.30 -10.89 18.77
C LEU A 46 -7.05 -10.20 18.22
N LEU A 47 -7.23 -9.11 17.52
CA LEU A 47 -6.13 -8.37 16.87
C LEU A 47 -5.19 -7.74 17.89
N LYS A 48 -5.70 -7.20 19.00
CA LYS A 48 -4.89 -6.63 20.09
C LYS A 48 -3.95 -7.63 20.76
N GLN A 49 -4.23 -8.92 20.65
CA GLN A 49 -3.39 -10.01 21.17
C GLN A 49 -2.28 -10.43 20.18
N ARG A 50 -2.16 -9.78 19.03
CA ARG A 50 -1.20 -10.13 17.97
C ARG A 50 -0.22 -9.00 17.73
N LYS A 51 0.99 -9.35 17.30
CA LYS A 51 1.88 -8.36 16.69
C LYS A 51 1.38 -8.05 15.28
N LEU A 52 1.04 -6.80 15.05
CA LEU A 52 0.45 -6.34 13.78
C LEU A 52 1.33 -5.29 13.13
N PHE A 53 1.42 -5.35 11.81
CA PHE A 53 2.06 -4.28 11.05
C PHE A 53 1.40 -4.03 9.69
N LEU A 54 1.56 -2.82 9.20
CA LEU A 54 1.23 -2.39 7.86
C LEU A 54 2.46 -1.76 7.22
N ILE A 55 2.87 -2.25 6.06
CA ILE A 55 3.83 -1.58 5.19
C ILE A 55 3.04 -0.99 4.03
N THR A 56 3.10 0.32 3.88
CA THR A 56 2.30 1.03 2.88
C THR A 56 3.12 2.00 2.06
N SER A 57 2.59 2.41 0.92
CA SER A 57 3.26 3.30 -0.04
C SER A 57 2.27 3.86 -1.05
N THR A 58 2.74 4.71 -1.94
CA THR A 58 1.97 5.13 -3.13
C THR A 58 1.88 4.04 -4.22
N GLY A 59 2.42 2.86 -3.96
CA GLY A 59 2.59 1.80 -4.95
C GLY A 59 3.89 1.94 -5.76
N ARG A 60 4.21 0.94 -6.58
CA ARG A 60 5.44 0.85 -7.40
C ARG A 60 6.74 0.85 -6.58
N THR A 61 6.68 0.49 -5.33
CA THR A 61 7.76 0.37 -4.35
C THR A 61 8.09 -1.09 -4.01
N GLY A 62 7.91 -2.01 -4.94
CA GLY A 62 8.23 -3.42 -4.72
C GLY A 62 7.33 -4.16 -3.72
N THR A 63 6.12 -3.67 -3.45
CA THR A 63 5.20 -4.21 -2.42
C THR A 63 4.95 -5.71 -2.56
N ALA A 64 4.72 -6.20 -3.77
CA ALA A 64 4.52 -7.64 -4.02
C ALA A 64 5.79 -8.46 -3.76
N TRP A 65 6.97 -7.90 -4.08
CA TRP A 65 8.26 -8.50 -3.79
C TRP A 65 8.47 -8.59 -2.27
N LEU A 66 8.26 -7.49 -1.55
CA LEU A 66 8.46 -7.40 -0.11
C LEU A 66 7.55 -8.37 0.65
N ALA A 67 6.25 -8.38 0.35
CA ALA A 67 5.34 -9.32 0.99
C ALA A 67 5.72 -10.78 0.76
N HIS A 68 6.16 -11.11 -0.46
CA HIS A 68 6.60 -12.46 -0.79
C HIS A 68 7.88 -12.85 -0.05
N PHE A 69 8.86 -11.94 0.07
CA PHE A 69 10.06 -12.15 0.84
C PHE A 69 9.73 -12.41 2.31
N LEU A 70 9.03 -11.48 2.95
CA LEU A 70 8.69 -11.55 4.37
C LEU A 70 7.94 -12.85 4.70
N ASN A 71 6.99 -13.24 3.87
CA ASN A 71 6.19 -14.45 4.13
C ASN A 71 6.93 -15.77 3.89
N ARG A 72 8.09 -15.75 3.21
CA ARG A 72 8.84 -16.97 2.87
C ARG A 72 10.17 -17.09 3.57
N ARG A 73 10.74 -15.99 4.00
CA ARG A 73 12.12 -15.95 4.49
C ARG A 73 12.23 -15.46 5.92
N VAL A 74 11.13 -14.97 6.48
CA VAL A 74 11.09 -14.54 7.89
C VAL A 74 10.10 -15.43 8.63
N ASP A 75 10.65 -16.31 9.48
CA ASP A 75 9.85 -17.28 10.20
C ASP A 75 8.87 -16.62 11.18
N GLY A 76 7.71 -17.24 11.33
CA GLY A 76 6.67 -16.77 12.25
C GLY A 76 5.82 -15.60 11.71
N LEU A 77 6.12 -15.06 10.52
CA LEU A 77 5.33 -14.02 9.89
C LEU A 77 4.25 -14.60 8.95
N CYS A 78 3.03 -14.08 9.07
CA CYS A 78 1.98 -14.23 8.07
C CYS A 78 1.79 -12.88 7.38
N VAL A 79 2.32 -12.72 6.17
CA VAL A 79 2.30 -11.45 5.44
C VAL A 79 1.49 -11.56 4.17
N MET A 80 0.54 -10.65 3.98
CA MET A 80 -0.33 -10.60 2.82
C MET A 80 0.00 -9.38 1.95
N HIS A 81 -0.14 -9.56 0.64
CA HIS A 81 -0.06 -8.46 -0.32
C HIS A 81 -1.44 -8.13 -0.85
N GLU A 82 -1.96 -6.94 -0.51
CA GLU A 82 -3.24 -6.42 -0.99
C GLU A 82 -4.34 -7.52 -1.01
N PRO A 83 -4.68 -8.12 0.16
CA PRO A 83 -5.45 -9.36 0.21
C PRO A 83 -6.92 -9.19 -0.17
N VAL A 84 -7.47 -7.97 -0.08
CA VAL A 84 -8.87 -7.69 -0.39
C VAL A 84 -9.00 -7.27 -1.85
N PRO A 85 -9.75 -8.02 -2.67
CA PRO A 85 -9.94 -7.64 -4.07
C PRO A 85 -10.66 -6.30 -4.20
N ARG A 86 -10.18 -5.44 -5.10
CA ARG A 86 -10.76 -4.12 -5.37
C ARG A 86 -10.93 -3.27 -4.10
N GLU A 87 -9.89 -3.16 -3.30
CA GLU A 87 -9.86 -2.34 -2.09
C GLU A 87 -9.68 -0.83 -2.40
N ASN A 88 -9.17 -0.50 -3.57
CA ASN A 88 -8.89 0.87 -3.98
C ASN A 88 -10.08 1.87 -3.89
N PRO A 89 -11.34 1.52 -4.17
CA PRO A 89 -12.47 2.42 -3.94
C PRO A 89 -12.61 2.90 -2.49
N PHE A 90 -12.19 2.09 -1.50
CA PHE A 90 -12.20 2.49 -0.09
C PHE A 90 -11.07 3.46 0.25
N HIS A 91 -9.91 3.33 -0.41
CA HIS A 91 -8.87 4.35 -0.35
C HIS A 91 -9.39 5.69 -0.86
N LYS A 92 -10.05 5.72 -2.01
CA LYS A 92 -10.67 6.92 -2.59
C LYS A 92 -11.66 7.58 -1.63
N LYS A 93 -12.55 6.80 -1.01
CA LYS A 93 -13.48 7.28 0.02
C LYS A 93 -12.77 7.86 1.23
N ALA A 94 -11.71 7.20 1.71
CA ALA A 94 -10.91 7.66 2.84
C ALA A 94 -10.17 8.98 2.56
N VAL A 95 -9.74 9.22 1.32
CA VAL A 95 -9.20 10.53 0.90
C VAL A 95 -10.27 11.60 0.96
N MET A 96 -11.49 11.31 0.50
CA MET A 96 -12.60 12.27 0.47
C MET A 96 -13.14 12.59 1.86
N ASN A 97 -13.18 11.58 2.74
CA ASN A 97 -13.69 11.72 4.09
C ASN A 97 -12.96 10.74 5.04
N PRO A 98 -12.15 11.22 5.99
CA PRO A 98 -11.46 10.37 6.96
C PRO A 98 -12.38 9.44 7.78
N ALA A 99 -13.65 9.82 8.03
CA ALA A 99 -14.61 8.95 8.72
C ALA A 99 -14.94 7.69 7.91
N GLU A 100 -14.85 7.74 6.57
CA GLU A 100 -15.03 6.55 5.72
C GLU A 100 -13.87 5.55 5.89
N ALA A 101 -12.66 6.01 6.21
CA ALA A 101 -11.54 5.14 6.54
C ALA A 101 -11.85 4.33 7.80
N GLU A 102 -12.26 4.99 8.88
CA GLU A 102 -12.63 4.34 10.14
C GLU A 102 -13.82 3.40 9.95
N LYS A 103 -14.88 3.87 9.29
CA LYS A 103 -16.06 3.05 8.98
C LYS A 103 -15.70 1.77 8.24
N TYR A 104 -14.86 1.84 7.22
CA TYR A 104 -14.43 0.66 6.47
C TYR A 104 -13.66 -0.35 7.33
N LEU A 105 -12.79 0.14 8.23
CA LEU A 105 -12.06 -0.73 9.15
C LEU A 105 -13.01 -1.43 10.13
N LEU A 106 -13.94 -0.70 10.73
CA LEU A 106 -14.89 -1.24 11.70
C LEU A 106 -15.91 -2.19 11.07
N ASP A 107 -16.48 -1.82 9.92
CA ASP A 107 -17.54 -2.59 9.28
C ASP A 107 -17.04 -3.89 8.61
N PHE A 108 -15.72 -3.96 8.29
CA PHE A 108 -15.23 -5.07 7.49
C PHE A 108 -13.78 -5.48 7.77
N ARG A 109 -12.82 -4.55 7.74
CA ARG A 109 -11.40 -4.94 7.66
C ARG A 109 -10.86 -5.58 8.94
N PHE A 110 -11.26 -5.10 10.10
CA PHE A 110 -10.82 -5.73 11.35
C PHE A 110 -11.31 -7.17 11.46
N GLY A 111 -12.58 -7.44 11.09
CA GLY A 111 -13.11 -8.80 11.04
C GLY A 111 -12.35 -9.69 10.04
N GLU A 112 -12.06 -9.17 8.86
CA GLU A 112 -11.32 -9.90 7.82
C GLU A 112 -9.86 -10.20 8.25
N MET A 113 -9.16 -9.24 8.85
CA MET A 113 -7.81 -9.42 9.40
C MET A 113 -7.81 -10.45 10.54
N ALA A 114 -8.76 -10.37 11.47
CA ALA A 114 -8.90 -11.33 12.58
C ALA A 114 -9.14 -12.75 12.06
N LEU A 115 -10.00 -12.91 11.06
CA LEU A 115 -10.25 -14.21 10.43
C LEU A 115 -8.96 -14.79 9.80
N ARG A 116 -8.14 -13.95 9.16
CA ARG A 116 -6.84 -14.37 8.60
C ARG A 116 -5.85 -14.78 9.68
N CYS A 117 -5.77 -14.04 10.78
CA CYS A 117 -4.91 -14.39 11.91
C CYS A 117 -5.28 -15.77 12.46
N VAL A 118 -6.57 -16.05 12.63
CA VAL A 118 -7.06 -17.35 13.11
C VAL A 118 -6.81 -18.45 12.09
N ALA A 119 -7.15 -18.23 10.82
CA ALA A 119 -6.99 -19.22 9.76
C ALA A 119 -5.53 -19.65 9.54
N ASN A 120 -4.59 -18.72 9.69
CA ASN A 120 -3.15 -18.98 9.53
C ASN A 120 -2.45 -19.27 10.86
N ARG A 121 -3.15 -19.28 12.00
CA ARG A 121 -2.56 -19.41 13.34
C ARG A 121 -1.41 -18.41 13.58
N ALA A 122 -1.55 -17.22 13.03
CA ALA A 122 -0.50 -16.23 13.05
C ALA A 122 -0.40 -15.55 14.42
N SER A 123 0.78 -15.57 15.03
CA SER A 123 1.13 -14.73 16.18
C SER A 123 1.54 -13.33 15.74
N MET A 124 2.14 -13.24 14.56
CA MET A 124 2.49 -12.00 13.86
C MET A 124 1.80 -11.95 12.51
N TYR A 125 1.03 -10.89 12.27
CA TYR A 125 0.34 -10.68 11.00
C TYR A 125 0.63 -9.30 10.45
N GLY A 126 0.91 -9.23 9.17
CA GLY A 126 1.13 -7.97 8.48
C GLY A 126 0.59 -7.92 7.07
N GLU A 127 0.42 -6.70 6.61
CA GLU A 127 0.07 -6.44 5.22
C GLU A 127 1.08 -5.50 4.57
N VAL A 128 1.42 -5.81 3.32
CA VAL A 128 2.06 -4.86 2.43
C VAL A 128 0.98 -4.38 1.47
N ASN A 129 0.40 -3.21 1.77
CA ASN A 129 -0.87 -2.81 1.17
C ASN A 129 -0.92 -1.30 0.90
N SER A 130 -0.82 -0.92 -0.35
CA SER A 130 -0.86 0.47 -0.79
C SER A 130 -2.27 1.09 -0.74
N HIS A 131 -3.33 0.28 -0.73
CA HIS A 131 -4.72 0.79 -0.66
C HIS A 131 -5.12 1.27 0.73
N LEU A 132 -4.38 0.86 1.78
CA LEU A 132 -4.68 1.23 3.15
C LEU A 132 -3.93 2.48 3.66
N ARG A 133 -3.16 3.16 2.81
CA ARG A 133 -2.35 4.31 3.21
C ARG A 133 -3.15 5.46 3.83
N ARG A 134 -4.39 5.68 3.41
CA ARG A 134 -5.28 6.70 4.03
C ARG A 134 -6.06 6.21 5.24
N HIS A 135 -5.85 4.96 5.65
CA HIS A 135 -6.47 4.35 6.83
C HIS A 135 -5.55 4.37 8.06
N ILE A 136 -4.31 4.88 7.94
CA ILE A 136 -3.28 4.82 9.00
C ILE A 136 -3.79 5.43 10.32
N ALA A 137 -4.36 6.64 10.29
CA ALA A 137 -4.87 7.30 11.48
C ALA A 137 -5.97 6.47 12.19
N ALA A 138 -6.85 5.84 11.41
CA ALA A 138 -7.89 4.97 11.95
C ALA A 138 -7.32 3.65 12.51
N PHE A 139 -6.30 3.06 11.88
CA PHE A 139 -5.57 1.92 12.47
C PHE A 139 -4.95 2.31 13.82
N LYS A 140 -4.25 3.43 13.90
CA LYS A 140 -3.62 3.90 15.16
C LYS A 140 -4.65 4.16 16.26
N LYS A 141 -5.82 4.69 15.91
CA LYS A 141 -6.91 4.91 16.86
C LYS A 141 -7.39 3.62 17.54
N HIS A 142 -7.55 2.54 16.79
CA HIS A 142 -8.14 1.28 17.28
C HIS A 142 -7.10 0.23 17.68
N LEU A 143 -5.93 0.25 17.05
CA LEU A 143 -4.82 -0.68 17.23
C LEU A 143 -3.50 0.11 17.43
N PRO A 144 -3.34 0.84 18.54
CA PRO A 144 -2.20 1.75 18.75
C PRO A 144 -0.85 1.05 18.75
N ALA A 145 -0.81 -0.25 19.10
CA ALA A 145 0.42 -1.05 19.07
C ALA A 145 0.81 -1.53 17.66
N MET A 146 -0.07 -1.38 16.66
CA MET A 146 0.22 -1.77 15.28
C MET A 146 1.34 -0.91 14.72
N LYS A 147 2.38 -1.54 14.17
CA LYS A 147 3.50 -0.84 13.53
C LYS A 147 3.18 -0.50 12.09
N ILE A 148 3.44 0.73 11.69
CA ILE A 148 3.16 1.22 10.34
C ILE A 148 4.43 1.77 9.72
N ILE A 149 4.86 1.16 8.62
CA ILE A 149 6.02 1.57 7.84
C ILE A 149 5.56 2.20 6.53
N HIS A 150 6.06 3.38 6.28
CA HIS A 150 5.94 4.04 4.99
C HIS A 150 7.16 3.69 4.12
N VAL A 151 6.92 3.14 2.94
CA VAL A 151 7.97 2.95 1.92
C VAL A 151 7.82 4.02 0.86
N ILE A 152 8.78 4.94 0.81
CA ILE A 152 8.82 5.97 -0.23
C ILE A 152 9.77 5.55 -1.35
N ARG A 153 9.50 5.99 -2.56
CA ARG A 153 10.37 5.85 -3.72
C ARG A 153 10.63 7.21 -4.34
N ASP A 154 11.81 7.39 -4.93
CA ASP A 154 12.13 8.58 -5.72
C ASP A 154 10.94 8.98 -6.62
N GLY A 155 10.48 10.21 -6.46
CA GLY A 155 9.29 10.71 -7.15
C GLY A 155 9.42 10.68 -8.67
N ARG A 156 10.62 10.89 -9.19
CA ARG A 156 10.93 10.83 -10.64
C ARG A 156 10.64 9.45 -11.20
N ASP A 157 11.08 8.41 -10.49
CA ASP A 157 10.85 7.02 -10.87
C ASP A 157 9.42 6.55 -10.54
N GLY A 158 8.84 7.04 -9.44
CA GLY A 158 7.47 6.78 -9.05
C GLY A 158 6.49 7.29 -10.10
N VAL A 159 6.53 8.58 -10.40
CA VAL A 159 5.69 9.23 -11.42
C VAL A 159 5.89 8.58 -12.79
N ARG A 160 7.17 8.41 -13.24
CA ARG A 160 7.49 7.71 -14.49
C ARG A 160 6.85 6.33 -14.58
N SER A 161 6.91 5.57 -13.51
CA SER A 161 6.33 4.22 -13.47
C SER A 161 4.80 4.25 -13.58
N VAL A 162 4.13 5.23 -12.98
CA VAL A 162 2.67 5.38 -13.06
C VAL A 162 2.24 5.96 -14.41
N MET A 163 3.02 6.88 -15.01
CA MET A 163 2.81 7.38 -16.37
C MET A 163 2.79 6.24 -17.41
N SER A 164 3.47 5.14 -17.14
CA SER A 164 3.46 3.93 -17.98
C SER A 164 2.27 2.98 -17.72
N ARG A 165 1.30 3.42 -16.92
CA ARG A 165 0.06 2.67 -16.59
C ARG A 165 -1.15 3.44 -17.07
N ARG A 166 -2.34 2.86 -16.84
CA ARG A 166 -3.62 3.52 -17.19
C ARG A 166 -4.17 4.45 -16.11
N ALA A 167 -3.46 4.62 -14.99
CA ALA A 167 -3.90 5.49 -13.90
C ALA A 167 -4.16 6.92 -14.41
N TYR A 168 -5.31 7.48 -14.05
CA TYR A 168 -5.77 8.81 -14.51
C TYR A 168 -5.88 8.95 -16.04
N THR A 169 -6.23 7.88 -16.72
CA THR A 169 -6.64 7.90 -18.14
C THR A 169 -8.12 7.49 -18.26
N PRO A 170 -8.77 7.73 -19.42
CA PRO A 170 -10.17 7.32 -19.62
C PRO A 170 -10.44 5.83 -19.40
N GLU A 171 -9.41 4.98 -19.55
CA GLU A 171 -9.49 3.55 -19.32
C GLU A 171 -9.32 3.15 -17.85
N ASP A 172 -8.99 4.10 -16.97
CA ASP A 172 -8.84 3.86 -15.53
C ASP A 172 -10.19 3.98 -14.83
N LYS A 173 -10.86 2.85 -14.68
CA LYS A 173 -12.17 2.75 -14.02
C LYS A 173 -12.17 3.16 -12.55
N ASP A 174 -10.99 3.14 -11.90
CA ASP A 174 -10.90 3.40 -10.46
C ASP A 174 -10.51 4.85 -10.14
N TYR A 175 -9.77 5.52 -11.02
CA TYR A 175 -9.17 6.84 -10.76
C TYR A 175 -9.60 7.96 -11.71
N TYR A 176 -10.21 7.64 -12.84
CA TYR A 176 -10.51 8.63 -13.87
C TYR A 176 -11.29 9.85 -13.32
N ASP A 177 -12.28 9.61 -12.46
CA ASP A 177 -13.13 10.65 -11.87
C ASP A 177 -12.67 11.10 -10.48
N PHE A 178 -11.45 10.74 -10.06
CA PHE A 178 -10.97 11.12 -8.75
C PHE A 178 -10.62 12.61 -8.72
N VAL A 179 -11.32 13.34 -7.88
CA VAL A 179 -11.05 14.76 -7.58
C VAL A 179 -10.73 14.84 -6.09
N PRO A 180 -9.55 15.34 -5.71
CA PRO A 180 -9.20 15.53 -4.28
C PRO A 180 -10.18 16.50 -3.60
N PRO A 181 -10.30 16.43 -2.25
CA PRO A 181 -11.11 17.37 -1.49
C PRO A 181 -10.73 18.83 -1.75
N ARG A 182 -11.74 19.73 -1.84
CA ARG A 182 -11.51 21.15 -2.12
C ARG A 182 -10.58 21.84 -1.12
N LYS A 183 -10.56 21.39 0.13
CA LYS A 183 -9.65 21.91 1.15
C LYS A 183 -8.17 21.62 0.86
N ASP A 184 -7.88 20.60 0.06
CA ASP A 184 -6.52 20.17 -0.25
C ASP A 184 -6.03 20.75 -1.59
N ILE A 185 -6.97 20.92 -2.55
CA ILE A 185 -6.70 21.58 -3.83
C ILE A 185 -7.99 22.19 -4.39
N ASP A 186 -7.87 23.37 -4.98
CA ASP A 186 -8.98 23.99 -5.68
C ASP A 186 -9.41 23.14 -6.90
N PRO A 187 -10.73 22.80 -7.05
CA PRO A 187 -11.21 21.97 -8.15
C PRO A 187 -10.94 22.57 -9.55
N HIS A 188 -10.93 23.91 -9.70
CA HIS A 188 -10.61 24.53 -10.98
C HIS A 188 -9.12 24.38 -11.30
N ARG A 189 -8.25 24.47 -10.30
CA ARG A 189 -6.82 24.17 -10.48
C ARG A 189 -6.63 22.71 -10.85
N TRP A 190 -7.26 21.77 -10.11
CA TRP A 190 -7.21 20.34 -10.39
C TRP A 190 -7.69 19.96 -11.79
N SER A 191 -8.79 20.56 -12.26
CA SER A 191 -9.34 20.29 -13.60
C SER A 191 -8.41 20.71 -14.73
N ARG A 192 -7.56 21.72 -14.50
CA ARG A 192 -6.57 22.21 -15.47
C ARG A 192 -5.26 21.42 -15.46
N PHE A 193 -5.02 20.61 -14.43
CA PHE A 193 -3.82 19.81 -14.36
C PHE A 193 -3.81 18.76 -15.46
N THR A 194 -2.69 18.68 -16.15
CA THR A 194 -2.33 17.55 -17.00
C THR A 194 -2.26 16.27 -16.16
N ARG A 195 -2.26 15.12 -16.80
CA ARG A 195 -2.07 13.85 -16.12
C ARG A 195 -0.75 13.80 -15.35
N PHE A 196 0.31 14.35 -15.93
CA PHE A 196 1.63 14.42 -15.29
C PHE A 196 1.57 15.25 -14.00
N GLU A 197 1.00 16.44 -14.04
CA GLU A 197 0.84 17.31 -12.86
C GLU A 197 -0.01 16.64 -11.78
N LYS A 198 -1.10 15.96 -12.15
CA LYS A 198 -1.92 15.20 -11.20
C LYS A 198 -1.11 14.11 -10.48
N LEU A 199 -0.28 13.38 -11.20
CA LEU A 199 0.55 12.34 -10.62
C LEU A 199 1.67 12.90 -9.74
N CYS A 200 2.28 14.01 -10.10
CA CYS A 200 3.25 14.72 -9.26
C CYS A 200 2.59 15.22 -7.96
N TRP A 201 1.45 15.90 -8.07
CA TRP A 201 0.72 16.38 -6.90
C TRP A 201 0.30 15.25 -5.98
N LEU A 202 -0.22 14.15 -6.51
CA LEU A 202 -0.61 12.99 -5.73
C LEU A 202 0.58 12.29 -5.07
N TRP A 203 1.73 12.25 -5.72
CA TRP A 203 2.92 11.71 -5.10
C TRP A 203 3.26 12.47 -3.82
N THR A 204 3.28 13.79 -3.87
CA THR A 204 3.51 14.65 -2.69
C THR A 204 2.41 14.49 -1.66
N TYR A 205 1.15 14.62 -2.06
CA TYR A 205 -0.02 14.58 -1.19
C TYR A 205 -0.15 13.27 -0.39
N GLU A 206 0.14 12.14 -1.02
CA GLU A 206 0.06 10.84 -0.36
C GLU A 206 1.28 10.57 0.53
N ASN A 207 2.47 10.94 0.08
CA ASN A 207 3.69 10.70 0.84
C ASN A 207 3.78 11.61 2.07
N SER A 208 3.38 12.87 1.99
CA SER A 208 3.31 13.78 3.15
C SER A 208 2.36 13.24 4.23
N TYR A 209 1.18 12.75 3.83
CA TYR A 209 0.24 12.13 4.78
C TYR A 209 0.85 10.90 5.48
N MET A 210 1.49 10.00 4.70
CA MET A 210 2.12 8.81 5.29
C MET A 210 3.27 9.17 6.22
N ARG A 211 4.08 10.18 5.88
CA ARG A 211 5.16 10.69 6.74
C ARG A 211 4.65 11.15 8.10
N GLU A 212 3.51 11.83 8.12
CA GLU A 212 2.93 12.39 9.34
C GLU A 212 2.31 11.33 10.26
N HIS A 213 1.92 10.18 9.72
CA HIS A 213 1.12 9.19 10.45
C HIS A 213 1.81 7.82 10.63
N ALA A 214 2.85 7.50 9.86
CA ALA A 214 3.59 6.25 10.01
C ALA A 214 4.59 6.31 11.19
N ASP A 215 4.96 5.15 11.73
CA ASP A 215 5.97 5.04 12.80
C ASP A 215 7.39 5.24 12.27
N ALA A 216 7.63 4.82 11.03
CA ALA A 216 8.92 5.01 10.37
C ALA A 216 8.74 5.07 8.84
N THR A 217 9.71 5.69 8.18
CA THR A 217 9.81 5.74 6.72
C THR A 217 11.12 5.12 6.28
N ILE A 218 11.06 4.33 5.22
CA ILE A 218 12.24 3.79 4.53
C ILE A 218 12.18 4.15 3.05
N ARG A 219 13.31 4.55 2.47
CA ARG A 219 13.42 4.72 1.03
C ARG A 219 13.47 3.35 0.35
N PHE A 220 12.72 3.20 -0.72
CA PHE A 220 12.71 1.95 -1.51
C PHE A 220 14.13 1.58 -1.98
N GLU A 221 14.89 2.57 -2.39
CA GLU A 221 16.26 2.43 -2.86
C GLU A 221 17.16 1.86 -1.75
N ASP A 222 17.06 2.39 -0.53
CA ASP A 222 17.82 1.89 0.62
C ASP A 222 17.36 0.49 1.03
N MET A 223 16.05 0.22 0.99
CA MET A 223 15.49 -1.08 1.29
C MET A 223 16.03 -2.21 0.40
N ILE A 224 16.40 -1.90 -0.85
CA ILE A 224 16.90 -2.89 -1.82
C ILE A 224 18.42 -2.87 -2.04
N SER A 225 19.13 -1.87 -1.53
CA SER A 225 20.58 -1.73 -1.72
C SER A 225 21.39 -1.77 -0.42
N ASN A 226 20.75 -1.58 0.73
CA ASN A 226 21.38 -1.52 2.04
C ASN A 226 20.70 -2.49 3.01
N TYR A 227 21.35 -3.61 3.31
CA TYR A 227 20.79 -4.62 4.22
C TYR A 227 20.53 -4.08 5.62
N ALA A 228 21.39 -3.21 6.16
CA ALA A 228 21.18 -2.63 7.48
C ALA A 228 19.90 -1.79 7.56
N ALA A 229 19.54 -1.06 6.48
CA ALA A 229 18.27 -0.35 6.41
C ALA A 229 17.09 -1.32 6.35
N PHE A 230 17.20 -2.40 5.60
CA PHE A 230 16.20 -3.47 5.54
C PHE A 230 16.03 -4.17 6.89
N GLU A 231 17.14 -4.53 7.56
CA GLU A 231 17.14 -5.15 8.90
C GLU A 231 16.50 -4.22 9.94
N SER A 232 16.80 -2.93 9.90
CA SER A 232 16.17 -1.93 10.78
C SER A 232 14.65 -1.88 10.60
N MET A 233 14.17 -1.96 9.36
CA MET A 233 12.74 -2.08 9.08
C MET A 233 12.15 -3.36 9.68
N LEU A 234 12.82 -4.51 9.50
CA LEU A 234 12.38 -5.79 10.10
C LEU A 234 12.31 -5.69 11.62
N LEU A 235 13.32 -5.12 12.26
CA LEU A 235 13.34 -4.92 13.71
C LEU A 235 12.16 -4.04 14.16
N THR A 236 11.86 -2.97 13.42
CA THR A 236 10.74 -2.07 13.75
C THR A 236 9.38 -2.79 13.73
N ILE A 237 9.14 -3.69 12.77
CA ILE A 237 7.83 -4.36 12.63
C ILE A 237 7.70 -5.62 13.48
N THR A 238 8.80 -6.23 13.90
CA THR A 238 8.79 -7.54 14.58
C THR A 238 9.31 -7.50 16.01
N ASP A 239 10.09 -6.48 16.38
CA ASP A 239 10.92 -6.39 17.59
C ASP A 239 11.94 -7.56 17.69
N MET A 240 12.33 -8.14 16.55
CA MET A 240 13.21 -9.31 16.46
C MET A 240 14.26 -9.11 15.36
N LYS A 241 15.47 -9.66 15.60
CA LYS A 241 16.49 -9.75 14.57
C LYS A 241 16.38 -11.09 13.82
N PHE A 242 16.59 -11.04 12.51
CA PHE A 242 16.61 -12.20 11.64
C PHE A 242 17.90 -12.22 10.83
N ASN A 243 18.51 -13.38 10.73
CA ASN A 243 19.68 -13.56 9.87
C ASN A 243 19.21 -13.99 8.47
N VAL A 244 18.84 -13.03 7.65
CA VAL A 244 18.26 -13.25 6.31
C VAL A 244 19.00 -12.45 5.22
N GLU A 245 20.23 -12.02 5.48
CA GLU A 245 20.99 -11.19 4.54
C GLU A 245 21.26 -11.90 3.21
N GLN A 246 21.64 -13.17 3.28
CA GLN A 246 21.92 -13.95 2.07
C GLN A 246 20.65 -14.10 1.21
N GLU A 247 19.54 -14.46 1.83
CA GLU A 247 18.23 -14.56 1.15
C GLU A 247 17.77 -13.24 0.59
N TRP A 248 18.00 -12.13 1.34
CA TRP A 248 17.68 -10.79 0.87
C TRP A 248 18.52 -10.44 -0.37
N MET A 249 19.84 -10.68 -0.37
CA MET A 249 20.71 -10.47 -1.51
C MET A 249 20.25 -11.26 -2.75
N GLU A 250 19.85 -12.50 -2.59
CA GLU A 250 19.30 -13.31 -3.68
C GLU A 250 17.98 -12.75 -4.21
N PHE A 251 17.15 -12.24 -3.29
CA PHE A 251 15.82 -11.75 -3.61
C PHE A 251 15.84 -10.40 -4.32
N VAL A 252 16.72 -9.47 -3.93
CA VAL A 252 16.84 -8.16 -4.59
C VAL A 252 17.38 -8.28 -6.02
N ARG A 253 18.19 -9.31 -6.31
CA ARG A 253 18.68 -9.62 -7.66
C ARG A 253 17.59 -10.13 -8.62
N LYS A 254 16.44 -10.57 -8.10
CA LYS A 254 15.33 -11.14 -8.87
C LYS A 254 14.06 -10.29 -8.74
N PRO A 255 14.06 -9.05 -9.27
CA PRO A 255 12.94 -8.15 -9.11
C PRO A 255 11.67 -8.71 -9.75
N LYS A 256 10.53 -8.52 -9.09
CA LYS A 256 9.20 -8.94 -9.57
C LYS A 256 8.40 -7.74 -10.05
N ASN A 257 7.50 -7.99 -10.99
CA ASN A 257 6.56 -6.99 -11.50
C ASN A 257 7.26 -5.74 -12.09
N ILE A 258 8.34 -5.96 -12.84
CA ILE A 258 9.09 -4.90 -13.52
C ILE A 258 8.24 -4.31 -14.64
N THR A 259 8.23 -3.00 -14.76
CA THR A 259 7.71 -2.32 -15.95
C THR A 259 8.70 -2.52 -17.09
N ARG A 260 8.33 -3.29 -18.11
CA ARG A 260 9.21 -3.59 -19.24
C ARG A 260 9.23 -2.47 -20.28
N THR A 261 8.10 -1.78 -20.45
CA THR A 261 7.97 -0.69 -21.40
C THR A 261 7.55 0.56 -20.64
N PHE A 262 8.35 1.61 -20.71
CA PHE A 262 8.03 2.91 -20.15
C PHE A 262 7.56 3.82 -21.28
N LEU A 263 6.39 4.43 -21.09
CA LEU A 263 5.82 5.41 -22.01
C LEU A 263 6.29 6.84 -21.70
N PHE A 264 7.01 7.00 -20.60
CA PHE A 264 7.56 8.28 -20.15
C PHE A 264 9.09 8.16 -19.99
N PRO A 265 9.88 9.15 -20.44
CA PRO A 265 11.34 9.08 -20.45
C PRO A 265 11.94 9.07 -19.03
N LYS A 266 13.24 8.87 -18.93
CA LYS A 266 13.99 9.04 -17.68
C LYS A 266 14.21 10.53 -17.39
N TRP A 267 14.46 10.86 -16.13
CA TRP A 267 14.68 12.23 -15.66
C TRP A 267 15.62 13.09 -16.54
N PRO A 268 16.80 12.62 -16.97
CA PRO A 268 17.69 13.43 -17.82
C PRO A 268 17.03 13.85 -19.15
N GLU A 269 16.11 13.04 -19.67
CA GLU A 269 15.43 13.22 -20.95
C GLU A 269 14.11 14.01 -20.82
N TRP A 270 13.71 14.40 -19.60
CA TRP A 270 12.49 15.20 -19.41
C TRP A 270 12.66 16.59 -20.01
N SER A 271 11.59 17.12 -20.55
CA SER A 271 11.57 18.52 -21.01
C SER A 271 11.86 19.47 -19.85
N ARG A 272 12.36 20.65 -20.14
CA ARG A 272 12.54 21.70 -19.13
C ARG A 272 11.25 21.99 -18.38
N SER A 273 10.13 22.09 -19.08
CA SER A 273 8.82 22.32 -18.51
C SER A 273 8.39 21.21 -17.56
N ASP A 274 8.63 19.93 -17.90
CA ASP A 274 8.30 18.80 -17.00
C ASP A 274 9.16 18.81 -15.75
N LYS A 275 10.45 19.13 -15.89
CA LYS A 275 11.36 19.26 -14.74
C LYS A 275 10.93 20.39 -13.81
N ASP A 276 10.64 21.57 -14.34
CA ASP A 276 10.20 22.73 -13.55
C ASP A 276 8.88 22.44 -12.84
N THR A 277 7.93 21.78 -13.52
CA THR A 277 6.66 21.32 -12.95
C THR A 277 6.87 20.31 -11.82
N PHE A 278 7.72 19.30 -12.05
CA PHE A 278 8.03 18.31 -11.04
C PHE A 278 8.69 18.93 -9.80
N ILE A 279 9.65 19.81 -10.01
CA ILE A 279 10.33 20.51 -8.91
C ILE A 279 9.34 21.35 -8.11
N ALA A 280 8.44 22.06 -8.79
CA ALA A 280 7.43 22.88 -8.14
C ALA A 280 6.41 22.05 -7.30
N LEU A 281 6.06 20.85 -7.74
CA LEU A 281 5.05 20.02 -7.09
C LEU A 281 5.65 18.99 -6.12
N CYS A 282 6.85 18.50 -6.36
CA CYS A 282 7.45 17.40 -5.60
C CYS A 282 8.73 17.80 -4.86
N GLY A 283 9.39 18.89 -5.23
CA GLY A 283 10.75 19.22 -4.78
C GLY A 283 10.90 19.31 -3.28
N GLU A 284 9.97 19.97 -2.60
CA GLU A 284 10.02 20.11 -1.14
C GLU A 284 9.92 18.73 -0.45
N GLU A 285 8.97 17.91 -0.86
CA GLU A 285 8.79 16.58 -0.25
C GLU A 285 9.92 15.63 -0.64
N MET A 286 10.48 15.73 -1.85
CA MET A 286 11.69 15.00 -2.26
C MET A 286 12.87 15.33 -1.33
N ASN A 287 13.12 16.60 -1.07
CA ASN A 287 14.21 17.06 -0.20
C ASN A 287 14.04 16.56 1.24
N ARG A 288 12.80 16.50 1.78
CA ARG A 288 12.53 15.97 3.12
C ARG A 288 12.97 14.52 3.29
N TYR A 289 13.03 13.75 2.19
CA TYR A 289 13.49 12.37 2.19
C TYR A 289 14.93 12.20 1.69
N GLY A 290 15.66 13.30 1.51
CA GLY A 290 17.05 13.28 1.06
C GLY A 290 17.24 12.86 -0.40
N TYR A 291 16.22 13.06 -1.24
CA TYR A 291 16.37 12.91 -2.69
C TYR A 291 16.86 14.22 -3.28
N GLU A 292 18.12 14.26 -3.66
CA GLU A 292 18.70 15.42 -4.35
C GLU A 292 18.09 15.58 -5.74
N ILE A 293 17.62 16.78 -6.04
CA ILE A 293 17.13 17.14 -7.37
C ILE A 293 18.22 17.98 -8.03
N VAL A 294 19.05 17.31 -8.82
CA VAL A 294 19.97 18.01 -9.71
C VAL A 294 19.20 18.43 -10.96
N PRO A 295 19.19 19.73 -11.34
CA PRO A 295 18.43 20.27 -12.47
C PRO A 295 18.75 19.65 -13.82
#